data_c0ee31566bea586b95c7e7f3deabec8a
#
_entry.id   c0ee31566bea586b95c7e7f3deabec8a
#
_cell.length_a   1.000
_cell.length_b   1.000
_cell.length_c   1.000
_cell.angle_alpha   90.00
_cell.angle_beta   90.00
_cell.angle_gamma   90.00
#
_symmetry.space_group_name_H-M   'P 1'
#
loop_
_entity.id
_entity.type
_entity.pdbx_description
1 polymer ?
#
loop_
_entity_poly.entity_id
_entity_poly.type
_entity_poly.pdbx_seq_one_letter_code
_entity_poly.pdbx_strand_id
1 'polypeptide(L)'
;MNEYVNIIMIFSIAFVVAFFMTPFVKNLAIKLNAIDVPKDNRRVHKTPIPRLGGLAILAGFIMALIYYLIMVGLNNTEVFNSKIIGLLLGIIIIEIAGIWDDIKPIRAWTKLLFQIVAAAVVVGCGVRIEGISNPFVNDGFISLGMWSIPLTMVWIVGITNAINFIDGLDGLAAGVATISSLSLLFIAVYLNQWQTIVLAAGLAGATMGFLPFNFNPAKIFMGETGSAFLGFTLGTISIMGLVKSYTAIAIIVPLVVLGLPIFDTAFAIIRRVLSGKSPMQADRGHLHHRLVDSGLSQKQSVIILYIISAFLGLAGIVLIETGIWKFTILIIMIVIFILAGSRSMVDMAHEEKEGDNNEKN
;
A
#
# COMPACT_ATOMS: atom_id res chain seq x y z
N MET A 1 28.49 13.68 1.14
CA MET A 1 27.84 13.27 -0.13
C MET A 1 26.54 14.04 -0.22
N ASN A 2 26.13 14.52 -1.40
CA ASN A 2 24.92 15.31 -1.55
C ASN A 2 23.70 14.45 -1.13
N GLU A 3 22.76 15.01 -0.35
CA GLU A 3 21.58 14.30 0.16
C GLU A 3 20.76 13.63 -0.94
N TYR A 4 20.58 14.33 -2.05
CA TYR A 4 19.87 13.79 -3.23
C TYR A 4 20.57 12.56 -3.84
N VAL A 5 21.90 12.53 -3.84
CA VAL A 5 22.66 11.37 -4.31
C VAL A 5 22.39 10.15 -3.43
N ASN A 6 22.28 10.34 -2.12
CA ASN A 6 21.94 9.24 -1.19
C ASN A 6 20.54 8.69 -1.46
N ILE A 7 19.55 9.55 -1.71
CA ILE A 7 18.17 9.13 -2.02
C ILE A 7 18.15 8.29 -3.30
N ILE A 8 18.83 8.77 -4.36
CA ILE A 8 18.93 8.05 -5.64
C ILE A 8 19.63 6.70 -5.45
N MET A 9 20.70 6.64 -4.65
CA MET A 9 21.42 5.40 -4.38
C MET A 9 20.57 4.40 -3.61
N ILE A 10 19.84 4.83 -2.56
CA ILE A 10 18.93 3.98 -1.78
C ILE A 10 17.86 3.38 -2.71
N PHE A 11 17.21 4.22 -3.51
CA PHE A 11 16.20 3.78 -4.47
C PHE A 11 16.78 2.79 -5.48
N SER A 12 17.96 3.12 -6.07
CA SER A 12 18.59 2.29 -7.11
C SER A 12 19.03 0.94 -6.57
N ILE A 13 19.62 0.89 -5.37
CA ILE A 13 20.02 -0.37 -4.73
C ILE A 13 18.79 -1.23 -4.46
N ALA A 14 17.73 -0.66 -3.89
CA ALA A 14 16.50 -1.38 -3.65
C ALA A 14 15.90 -1.95 -4.94
N PHE A 15 15.86 -1.14 -6.01
CA PHE A 15 15.38 -1.54 -7.32
C PHE A 15 16.21 -2.71 -7.90
N VAL A 16 17.53 -2.54 -7.96
CA VAL A 16 18.44 -3.53 -8.57
C VAL A 16 18.38 -4.85 -7.80
N VAL A 17 18.42 -4.80 -6.47
CA VAL A 17 18.35 -6.01 -5.65
C VAL A 17 17.00 -6.71 -5.82
N ALA A 18 15.87 -6.01 -5.73
CA ALA A 18 14.56 -6.61 -5.93
C ALA A 18 14.40 -7.21 -7.34
N PHE A 19 14.88 -6.50 -8.37
CA PHE A 19 14.83 -6.99 -9.75
C PHE A 19 15.60 -8.29 -9.93
N PHE A 20 16.85 -8.36 -9.47
CA PHE A 20 17.67 -9.58 -9.63
C PHE A 20 17.27 -10.70 -8.67
N MET A 21 16.74 -10.38 -7.48
CA MET A 21 16.25 -11.40 -6.54
C MET A 21 14.94 -12.05 -6.99
N THR A 22 14.12 -11.37 -7.77
CA THR A 22 12.81 -11.91 -8.18
C THR A 22 12.88 -13.25 -8.91
N PRO A 23 13.77 -13.49 -9.91
CA PRO A 23 13.93 -14.81 -10.52
C PRO A 23 14.36 -15.91 -9.52
N PHE A 24 15.22 -15.58 -8.56
CA PHE A 24 15.66 -16.53 -7.52
C PHE A 24 14.50 -16.90 -6.59
N VAL A 25 13.73 -15.89 -6.14
CA VAL A 25 12.55 -16.09 -5.30
C VAL A 25 11.48 -16.90 -6.05
N LYS A 26 11.29 -16.66 -7.35
CA LYS A 26 10.39 -17.47 -8.18
C LYS A 26 10.77 -18.95 -8.14
N ASN A 27 12.05 -19.28 -8.32
CA ASN A 27 12.53 -20.65 -8.25
C ASN A 27 12.39 -21.25 -6.85
N LEU A 28 12.59 -20.43 -5.80
CA LEU A 28 12.37 -20.84 -4.41
C LEU A 28 10.89 -21.15 -4.16
N ALA A 29 9.96 -20.32 -4.63
CA ALA A 29 8.52 -20.55 -4.51
C ALA A 29 8.09 -21.86 -5.16
N ILE A 30 8.64 -22.19 -6.33
CA ILE A 30 8.39 -23.47 -7.01
C ILE A 30 8.90 -24.64 -6.16
N LYS A 31 10.12 -24.56 -5.61
CA LYS A 31 10.71 -25.61 -4.76
C LYS A 31 9.91 -25.84 -3.46
N LEU A 32 9.37 -24.78 -2.88
CA LEU A 32 8.54 -24.82 -1.66
C LEU A 32 7.08 -25.14 -1.95
N ASN A 33 6.72 -25.36 -3.22
CA ASN A 33 5.33 -25.58 -3.66
C ASN A 33 4.37 -24.45 -3.27
N ALA A 34 4.89 -23.22 -3.12
CA ALA A 34 4.12 -22.01 -2.89
C ALA A 34 3.60 -21.48 -4.23
N ILE A 35 2.58 -22.18 -4.77
CA ILE A 35 2.03 -21.94 -6.11
C ILE A 35 0.53 -21.67 -5.99
N ASP A 36 0.06 -20.61 -6.62
CA ASP A 36 -1.37 -20.35 -6.76
C ASP A 36 -1.93 -21.10 -7.97
N VAL A 37 -2.76 -22.11 -7.68
CA VAL A 37 -3.44 -22.93 -8.70
C VAL A 37 -4.87 -22.42 -8.83
N PRO A 38 -5.34 -22.03 -10.04
CA PRO A 38 -6.70 -21.59 -10.23
C PRO A 38 -7.68 -22.75 -10.00
N LYS A 39 -8.41 -22.71 -8.87
CA LYS A 39 -9.37 -23.77 -8.46
C LYS A 39 -10.82 -23.33 -8.61
N ASP A 40 -11.06 -22.05 -8.84
CA ASP A 40 -12.42 -21.47 -8.92
C ASP A 40 -12.51 -20.34 -9.95
N ASN A 41 -13.75 -20.01 -10.37
CA ASN A 41 -14.02 -18.95 -11.36
C ASN A 41 -13.80 -17.52 -10.84
N ARG A 42 -13.31 -17.34 -9.61
CA ARG A 42 -13.00 -16.01 -9.05
C ARG A 42 -11.62 -15.55 -9.44
N ARG A 43 -10.73 -16.47 -9.85
CA ARG A 43 -9.35 -16.17 -10.23
C ARG A 43 -9.28 -15.78 -11.69
N VAL A 44 -8.57 -14.69 -11.98
CA VAL A 44 -8.46 -14.13 -13.33
C VAL A 44 -7.39 -14.88 -14.15
N HIS A 45 -6.36 -15.45 -13.48
CA HIS A 45 -5.31 -16.22 -14.15
C HIS A 45 -5.75 -17.65 -14.46
N LYS A 46 -5.27 -18.20 -15.58
CA LYS A 46 -5.62 -19.55 -16.06
C LYS A 46 -4.50 -20.58 -15.84
N THR A 47 -3.30 -20.16 -15.52
CA THR A 47 -2.11 -21.00 -15.32
C THR A 47 -1.63 -20.90 -13.87
N PRO A 48 -1.04 -21.96 -13.29
CA PRO A 48 -0.43 -21.90 -11.98
C PRO A 48 0.70 -20.87 -11.93
N ILE A 49 0.68 -19.94 -10.96
CA ILE A 49 1.67 -18.88 -10.81
C ILE A 49 2.31 -18.99 -9.42
N PRO A 50 3.68 -19.00 -9.32
CA PRO A 50 4.38 -18.96 -8.05
C PRO A 50 4.03 -17.69 -7.26
N ARG A 51 3.93 -17.79 -5.94
CA ARG A 51 3.76 -16.69 -5.01
C ARG A 51 4.86 -16.76 -3.95
N LEU A 52 5.31 -15.72 -3.37
CA LEU A 52 6.41 -15.41 -2.45
C LEU A 52 7.21 -14.20 -2.97
N GLY A 53 6.71 -13.52 -4.01
CA GLY A 53 7.41 -12.37 -4.62
C GLY A 53 7.72 -11.26 -3.61
N GLY A 54 6.98 -11.18 -2.51
CA GLY A 54 7.25 -10.30 -1.39
C GLY A 54 8.66 -10.40 -0.83
N LEU A 55 9.25 -11.61 -0.82
CA LEU A 55 10.65 -11.81 -0.38
C LEU A 55 11.66 -11.05 -1.25
N ALA A 56 11.39 -10.88 -2.54
CA ALA A 56 12.27 -10.09 -3.41
C ALA A 56 12.16 -8.60 -3.10
N ILE A 57 10.94 -8.12 -2.82
CA ILE A 57 10.70 -6.73 -2.40
C ILE A 57 11.39 -6.48 -1.05
N LEU A 58 11.19 -7.37 -0.08
CA LEU A 58 11.83 -7.30 1.23
C LEU A 58 13.36 -7.27 1.11
N ALA A 59 13.95 -8.14 0.28
CA ALA A 59 15.40 -8.18 0.07
C ALA A 59 15.91 -6.82 -0.46
N GLY A 60 15.24 -6.24 -1.45
CA GLY A 60 15.58 -4.92 -1.97
C GLY A 60 15.49 -3.83 -0.92
N PHE A 61 14.40 -3.82 -0.15
CA PHE A 61 14.19 -2.85 0.93
C PHE A 61 15.26 -2.97 2.04
N ILE A 62 15.56 -4.16 2.50
CA ILE A 62 16.58 -4.39 3.55
C ILE A 62 17.99 -4.02 3.07
N MET A 63 18.35 -4.35 1.81
CA MET A 63 19.66 -3.97 1.26
C MET A 63 19.82 -2.45 1.15
N ALA A 64 18.77 -1.73 0.81
CA ALA A 64 18.78 -0.27 0.82
C ALA A 64 18.98 0.30 2.23
N LEU A 65 18.35 -0.29 3.25
CA LEU A 65 18.56 0.10 4.65
C LEU A 65 20.00 -0.21 5.12
N ILE A 66 20.55 -1.38 4.78
CA ILE A 66 21.91 -1.74 5.10
C ILE A 66 22.90 -0.76 4.47
N TYR A 67 22.72 -0.43 3.18
CA TYR A 67 23.53 0.59 2.52
C TYR A 67 23.52 1.92 3.28
N TYR A 68 22.33 2.38 3.65
CA TYR A 68 22.17 3.63 4.37
C TYR A 68 22.86 3.59 5.74
N LEU A 69 22.72 2.51 6.51
CA LEU A 69 23.37 2.33 7.81
C LEU A 69 24.91 2.33 7.69
N ILE A 70 25.44 1.73 6.64
CA ILE A 70 26.90 1.72 6.39
C ILE A 70 27.39 3.14 6.05
N MET A 71 26.65 3.90 5.22
CA MET A 71 27.05 5.23 4.76
C MET A 71 26.98 6.30 5.83
N VAL A 72 25.96 6.24 6.70
CA VAL A 72 25.76 7.25 7.76
C VAL A 72 26.51 6.88 9.04
N GLY A 73 26.95 5.63 9.15
CA GLY A 73 27.64 5.07 10.30
C GLY A 73 26.70 4.55 11.38
N LEU A 74 27.04 3.40 11.94
CA LEU A 74 26.27 2.72 12.99
C LEU A 74 26.14 3.52 14.30
N ASN A 75 27.01 4.53 14.48
CA ASN A 75 27.05 5.37 15.68
C ASN A 75 26.11 6.57 15.65
N ASN A 76 25.40 6.78 14.54
CA ASN A 76 24.42 7.86 14.44
C ASN A 76 23.09 7.40 15.01
N THR A 77 22.85 7.66 16.28
CA THR A 77 21.63 7.28 17.02
C THR A 77 20.36 7.92 16.49
N GLU A 78 20.45 8.99 15.70
CA GLU A 78 19.29 9.60 15.04
C GLU A 78 18.73 8.72 13.92
N VAL A 79 19.57 7.88 13.35
CA VAL A 79 19.21 7.01 12.22
C VAL A 79 18.67 5.67 12.70
N PHE A 80 19.32 5.07 13.70
CA PHE A 80 18.94 3.76 14.23
C PHE A 80 18.28 3.92 15.61
N ASN A 81 17.08 4.47 15.60
CA ASN A 81 16.30 4.67 16.81
C ASN A 81 15.29 3.53 17.04
N SER A 82 14.62 3.58 18.21
CA SER A 82 13.61 2.59 18.60
C SER A 82 12.51 2.39 17.54
N LYS A 83 12.12 3.45 16.82
CA LYS A 83 11.03 3.38 15.80
C LYS A 83 11.43 2.49 14.61
N ILE A 84 12.67 2.60 14.13
CA ILE A 84 13.19 1.74 13.05
C ILE A 84 13.34 0.30 13.53
N ILE A 85 13.83 0.10 14.75
CA ILE A 85 13.92 -1.24 15.35
C ILE A 85 12.51 -1.86 15.43
N GLY A 86 11.53 -1.11 15.91
CA GLY A 86 10.14 -1.54 15.97
C GLY A 86 9.57 -1.92 14.61
N LEU A 87 9.83 -1.11 13.58
CA LEU A 87 9.43 -1.42 12.21
C LEU A 87 10.06 -2.73 11.72
N LEU A 88 11.37 -2.94 11.90
CA LEU A 88 12.06 -4.14 11.46
C LEU A 88 11.58 -5.40 12.20
N LEU A 89 11.37 -5.32 13.51
CA LEU A 89 10.80 -6.41 14.29
C LEU A 89 9.36 -6.73 13.84
N GLY A 90 8.55 -5.69 13.61
CA GLY A 90 7.19 -5.85 13.06
C GLY A 90 7.20 -6.51 11.69
N ILE A 91 8.11 -6.11 10.79
CA ILE A 91 8.29 -6.73 9.47
C ILE A 91 8.61 -8.23 9.62
N ILE A 92 9.52 -8.61 10.52
CA ILE A 92 9.85 -10.03 10.75
C ILE A 92 8.60 -10.82 11.15
N ILE A 93 7.76 -10.26 12.04
CA ILE A 93 6.52 -10.92 12.48
C ILE A 93 5.54 -11.10 11.31
N ILE A 94 5.37 -10.07 10.49
CA ILE A 94 4.50 -10.08 9.31
C ILE A 94 5.01 -11.08 8.26
N GLU A 95 6.32 -11.11 8.03
CA GLU A 95 6.95 -12.03 7.07
C GLU A 95 6.82 -13.50 7.46
N ILE A 96 6.99 -13.83 8.75
CA ILE A 96 6.75 -15.18 9.26
C ILE A 96 5.32 -15.62 8.94
N ALA A 97 4.33 -14.78 9.21
CA ALA A 97 2.93 -15.07 8.91
C ALA A 97 2.66 -15.18 7.40
N GLY A 98 3.24 -14.26 6.59
CA GLY A 98 3.09 -14.24 5.15
C GLY A 98 3.67 -15.47 4.46
N ILE A 99 4.91 -15.83 4.81
CA ILE A 99 5.56 -17.05 4.29
C ILE A 99 4.76 -18.29 4.67
N TRP A 100 4.29 -18.35 5.91
CA TRP A 100 3.47 -19.49 6.36
C TRP A 100 2.19 -19.58 5.54
N ASP A 101 1.46 -18.48 5.34
CA ASP A 101 0.21 -18.48 4.55
C ASP A 101 0.45 -18.83 3.08
N ASP A 102 1.53 -18.34 2.48
CA ASP A 102 1.85 -18.59 1.08
C ASP A 102 2.21 -20.07 0.82
N ILE A 103 2.81 -20.75 1.80
CA ILE A 103 3.10 -22.19 1.72
C ILE A 103 1.86 -23.01 2.10
N LYS A 104 1.21 -22.66 3.21
CA LYS A 104 0.04 -23.36 3.74
C LYS A 104 -0.97 -22.34 4.27
N PRO A 105 -2.11 -22.18 3.59
CA PRO A 105 -3.12 -21.18 3.97
C PRO A 105 -3.52 -21.28 5.45
N ILE A 106 -3.45 -20.16 6.14
CA ILE A 106 -3.85 -20.01 7.54
C ILE A 106 -5.18 -19.25 7.66
N ARG A 107 -5.83 -19.37 8.83
CA ARG A 107 -7.11 -18.72 9.08
C ARG A 107 -6.94 -17.20 9.16
N ALA A 108 -7.96 -16.44 8.71
CA ALA A 108 -7.95 -14.97 8.75
C ALA A 108 -7.67 -14.41 10.15
N TRP A 109 -8.22 -15.04 11.20
CA TRP A 109 -7.96 -14.64 12.59
C TRP A 109 -6.50 -14.80 13.01
N THR A 110 -5.80 -15.82 12.51
CA THR A 110 -4.37 -16.02 12.76
C THR A 110 -3.57 -14.91 12.12
N LYS A 111 -3.87 -14.54 10.85
CA LYS A 111 -3.25 -13.40 10.18
C LYS A 111 -3.46 -12.10 10.97
N LEU A 112 -4.70 -11.83 11.37
CA LEU A 112 -5.03 -10.65 12.16
C LEU A 112 -4.26 -10.60 13.48
N LEU A 113 -4.08 -11.74 14.17
CA LEU A 113 -3.30 -11.79 15.40
C LEU A 113 -1.84 -11.39 15.16
N PHE A 114 -1.19 -11.93 14.11
CA PHE A 114 0.18 -11.54 13.75
C PHE A 114 0.28 -10.05 13.43
N GLN A 115 -0.70 -9.49 12.70
CA GLN A 115 -0.75 -8.06 12.37
C GLN A 115 -0.90 -7.20 13.64
N ILE A 116 -1.76 -7.59 14.57
CA ILE A 116 -1.94 -6.89 15.85
C ILE A 116 -0.66 -6.93 16.69
N VAL A 117 0.01 -8.09 16.78
CA VAL A 117 1.27 -8.24 17.52
C VAL A 117 2.37 -7.37 16.87
N ALA A 118 2.50 -7.40 15.55
CA ALA A 118 3.45 -6.57 14.83
C ALA A 118 3.18 -5.06 15.05
N ALA A 119 1.92 -4.64 14.96
CA ALA A 119 1.52 -3.26 15.24
C ALA A 119 1.80 -2.85 16.69
N ALA A 120 1.55 -3.74 17.67
CA ALA A 120 1.85 -3.50 19.07
C ALA A 120 3.35 -3.29 19.32
N VAL A 121 4.22 -4.06 18.64
CA VAL A 121 5.68 -3.88 18.70
C VAL A 121 6.09 -2.50 18.18
N VAL A 122 5.57 -2.10 17.02
CA VAL A 122 5.85 -0.78 16.43
C VAL A 122 5.39 0.36 17.34
N VAL A 123 4.18 0.25 17.89
CA VAL A 123 3.62 1.25 18.83
C VAL A 123 4.40 1.29 20.13
N GLY A 124 4.84 0.13 20.65
CA GLY A 124 5.69 0.01 21.82
C GLY A 124 7.06 0.66 21.63
N CYS A 125 7.59 0.64 20.41
CA CYS A 125 8.83 1.31 20.02
C CYS A 125 8.67 2.81 19.72
N GLY A 126 7.48 3.39 19.92
CA GLY A 126 7.26 4.84 19.89
C GLY A 126 6.72 5.39 18.57
N VAL A 127 6.27 4.54 17.63
CA VAL A 127 5.52 5.01 16.45
C VAL A 127 4.07 5.19 16.87
N ARG A 128 3.62 6.45 16.98
CA ARG A 128 2.26 6.77 17.46
C ARG A 128 1.68 7.97 16.74
N ILE A 129 0.38 7.95 16.52
CA ILE A 129 -0.42 9.11 16.16
C ILE A 129 -0.71 9.87 17.46
N GLU A 130 0.07 10.91 17.76
CA GLU A 130 0.02 11.61 19.07
C GLU A 130 -1.17 12.54 19.20
N GLY A 131 -1.67 13.06 18.09
CA GLY A 131 -2.80 13.97 18.11
C GLY A 131 -3.32 14.31 16.72
N ILE A 132 -4.40 15.05 16.71
CA ILE A 132 -5.08 15.57 15.52
C ILE A 132 -5.11 17.09 15.65
N SER A 133 -4.67 17.81 14.62
CA SER A 133 -4.82 19.26 14.63
C SER A 133 -6.20 19.66 14.11
N ASN A 134 -6.80 20.63 14.76
CA ASN A 134 -8.07 21.22 14.33
C ASN A 134 -7.77 22.35 13.35
N PRO A 135 -8.15 22.23 12.06
CA PRO A 135 -7.86 23.25 11.05
C PRO A 135 -8.65 24.55 11.25
N PHE A 136 -9.64 24.56 12.13
CA PHE A 136 -10.53 25.70 12.40
C PHE A 136 -10.11 26.54 13.61
N VAL A 137 -9.06 26.14 14.34
CA VAL A 137 -8.54 26.85 15.52
C VAL A 137 -7.04 27.03 15.38
N ASN A 138 -6.56 28.26 15.45
CA ASN A 138 -5.13 28.55 15.50
C ASN A 138 -4.51 27.83 16.71
N ASP A 139 -3.47 27.04 16.48
CA ASP A 139 -2.79 26.17 17.47
C ASP A 139 -3.69 25.08 18.11
N GLY A 140 -4.79 24.74 17.45
CA GLY A 140 -5.74 23.74 17.90
C GLY A 140 -5.21 22.30 17.78
N PHE A 141 -4.18 21.91 18.55
CA PHE A 141 -3.73 20.53 18.65
C PHE A 141 -4.56 19.77 19.71
N ILE A 142 -5.25 18.72 19.29
CA ILE A 142 -5.99 17.82 20.18
C ILE A 142 -5.11 16.59 20.41
N SER A 143 -4.52 16.49 21.61
CA SER A 143 -3.77 15.30 22.00
C SER A 143 -4.71 14.11 22.19
N LEU A 144 -4.37 12.97 21.59
CA LEU A 144 -5.13 11.73 21.72
C LEU A 144 -4.88 10.99 23.03
N GLY A 145 -3.81 11.35 23.75
CA GLY A 145 -3.47 10.71 25.04
C GLY A 145 -3.46 9.18 24.91
N MET A 146 -4.26 8.48 25.73
CA MET A 146 -4.35 7.01 25.73
C MET A 146 -4.92 6.44 24.41
N TRP A 147 -5.72 7.20 23.68
CA TRP A 147 -6.30 6.78 22.39
C TRP A 147 -5.27 6.70 21.25
N SER A 148 -4.10 7.32 21.45
CA SER A 148 -2.98 7.24 20.50
C SER A 148 -2.59 5.79 20.16
N ILE A 149 -2.52 4.92 21.16
CA ILE A 149 -2.13 3.51 21.00
C ILE A 149 -3.14 2.73 20.14
N PRO A 150 -4.40 2.60 20.53
CA PRO A 150 -5.37 1.81 19.76
C PRO A 150 -5.61 2.40 18.36
N LEU A 151 -5.64 3.73 18.21
CA LEU A 151 -5.83 4.35 16.91
C LEU A 151 -4.66 4.05 15.95
N THR A 152 -3.42 4.10 16.46
CA THR A 152 -2.24 3.73 15.66
C THR A 152 -2.25 2.26 15.25
N MET A 153 -2.63 1.37 16.16
CA MET A 153 -2.75 -0.06 15.85
C MET A 153 -3.83 -0.33 14.79
N VAL A 154 -5.00 0.30 14.92
CA VAL A 154 -6.10 0.20 13.94
C VAL A 154 -5.65 0.74 12.58
N TRP A 155 -4.90 1.84 12.55
CA TRP A 155 -4.34 2.39 11.31
C TRP A 155 -3.40 1.40 10.63
N ILE A 156 -2.36 0.90 11.33
CA ILE A 156 -1.37 -0.02 10.75
C ILE A 156 -2.05 -1.30 10.26
N VAL A 157 -2.88 -1.93 11.09
CA VAL A 157 -3.60 -3.15 10.72
C VAL A 157 -4.60 -2.88 9.59
N GLY A 158 -5.28 -1.74 9.60
CA GLY A 158 -6.22 -1.32 8.57
C GLY A 158 -5.54 -1.17 7.21
N ILE A 159 -4.40 -0.46 7.14
CA ILE A 159 -3.63 -0.31 5.89
C ILE A 159 -3.05 -1.64 5.44
N THR A 160 -2.57 -2.49 6.36
CA THR A 160 -2.07 -3.83 6.04
C THR A 160 -3.15 -4.65 5.31
N ASN A 161 -4.36 -4.68 5.82
CA ASN A 161 -5.46 -5.38 5.17
C ASN A 161 -5.95 -4.68 3.90
N ALA A 162 -5.94 -3.34 3.86
CA ALA A 162 -6.36 -2.59 2.68
C ALA A 162 -5.46 -2.86 1.45
N ILE A 163 -4.15 -2.88 1.64
CA ILE A 163 -3.20 -3.25 0.57
C ILE A 163 -3.35 -4.73 0.19
N ASN A 164 -3.60 -5.60 1.15
CA ASN A 164 -3.84 -7.02 0.87
C ASN A 164 -5.13 -7.23 0.03
N PHE A 165 -6.20 -6.51 0.32
CA PHE A 165 -7.46 -6.63 -0.42
C PHE A 165 -7.40 -6.09 -1.85
N ILE A 166 -6.56 -5.09 -2.15
CA ILE A 166 -6.38 -4.63 -3.53
C ILE A 166 -5.45 -5.53 -4.35
N ASP A 167 -4.75 -6.50 -3.75
CA ASP A 167 -3.87 -7.45 -4.45
C ASP A 167 -4.68 -8.54 -5.19
N GLY A 168 -5.64 -8.11 -6.00
CA GLY A 168 -6.53 -8.99 -6.78
C GLY A 168 -6.23 -9.03 -8.28
N LEU A 169 -5.39 -8.12 -8.81
CA LEU A 169 -4.98 -8.08 -10.23
C LEU A 169 -3.46 -7.97 -10.34
N ASP A 170 -2.93 -8.55 -11.43
CA ASP A 170 -1.50 -8.53 -11.75
C ASP A 170 -0.92 -7.12 -11.71
N GLY A 171 0.04 -6.88 -10.83
CA GLY A 171 0.74 -5.61 -10.67
C GLY A 171 -0.02 -4.55 -9.86
N LEU A 172 -1.29 -4.73 -9.54
CA LEU A 172 -2.10 -3.67 -8.92
C LEU A 172 -1.52 -3.20 -7.59
N ALA A 173 -1.38 -4.09 -6.62
CA ALA A 173 -0.90 -3.71 -5.29
C ALA A 173 0.57 -3.22 -5.32
N ALA A 174 1.44 -3.85 -6.12
CA ALA A 174 2.83 -3.43 -6.28
C ALA A 174 2.93 -2.00 -6.86
N GLY A 175 2.16 -1.69 -7.90
CA GLY A 175 2.20 -0.37 -8.52
C GLY A 175 1.56 0.72 -7.65
N VAL A 176 0.44 0.44 -7.00
CA VAL A 176 -0.18 1.37 -6.03
C VAL A 176 0.78 1.64 -4.87
N ALA A 177 1.44 0.60 -4.33
CA ALA A 177 2.44 0.76 -3.28
C ALA A 177 3.65 1.57 -3.75
N THR A 178 4.10 1.39 -5.01
CA THR A 178 5.16 2.21 -5.61
C THR A 178 4.76 3.68 -5.66
N ILE A 179 3.56 3.99 -6.18
CA ILE A 179 3.05 5.37 -6.30
C ILE A 179 2.89 6.00 -4.91
N SER A 180 2.32 5.27 -3.95
CA SER A 180 2.16 5.74 -2.57
C SER A 180 3.51 5.99 -1.88
N SER A 181 4.49 5.09 -2.08
CA SER A 181 5.85 5.25 -1.55
C SER A 181 6.56 6.47 -2.14
N LEU A 182 6.43 6.71 -3.45
CA LEU A 182 6.98 7.90 -4.11
C LEU A 182 6.32 9.17 -3.59
N SER A 183 5.00 9.17 -3.41
CA SER A 183 4.28 10.32 -2.85
C SER A 183 4.73 10.62 -1.42
N LEU A 184 4.85 9.60 -0.56
CA LEU A 184 5.40 9.75 0.80
C LEU A 184 6.86 10.21 0.79
N LEU A 185 7.67 9.75 -0.17
CA LEU A 185 9.05 10.21 -0.35
C LEU A 185 9.11 11.71 -0.64
N PHE A 186 8.33 12.21 -1.60
CA PHE A 186 8.29 13.65 -1.93
C PHE A 186 7.82 14.48 -0.72
N ILE A 187 6.80 14.03 -0.02
CA ILE A 187 6.30 14.65 1.20
C ILE A 187 7.39 14.69 2.28
N ALA A 188 8.09 13.58 2.50
CA ALA A 188 9.14 13.48 3.49
C ALA A 188 10.34 14.38 3.16
N VAL A 189 10.71 14.51 1.87
CA VAL A 189 11.74 15.44 1.39
C VAL A 189 11.33 16.88 1.70
N TYR A 190 10.09 17.26 1.39
CA TYR A 190 9.57 18.59 1.67
C TYR A 190 9.58 18.92 3.17
N LEU A 191 9.23 17.95 4.01
CA LEU A 191 9.21 18.08 5.47
C LEU A 191 10.57 17.83 6.15
N ASN A 192 11.64 17.57 5.38
CA ASN A 192 12.98 17.23 5.89
C ASN A 192 12.97 16.04 6.88
N GLN A 193 12.13 15.00 6.63
CA GLN A 193 12.00 13.82 7.49
C GLN A 193 12.89 12.68 7.00
N TRP A 194 14.16 12.72 7.35
CA TRP A 194 15.23 11.87 6.80
C TRP A 194 14.96 10.37 6.93
N GLN A 195 14.47 9.91 8.07
CA GLN A 195 14.11 8.50 8.28
C GLN A 195 13.02 8.04 7.31
N THR A 196 12.00 8.84 7.14
CA THR A 196 10.89 8.55 6.20
C THR A 196 11.36 8.58 4.76
N ILE A 197 12.28 9.50 4.40
CA ILE A 197 12.90 9.57 3.08
C ILE A 197 13.56 8.23 2.73
N VAL A 198 14.41 7.73 3.64
CA VAL A 198 15.14 6.46 3.44
C VAL A 198 14.20 5.28 3.27
N LEU A 199 13.22 5.17 4.17
CA LEU A 199 12.25 4.08 4.15
C LEU A 199 11.36 4.12 2.90
N ALA A 200 10.86 5.30 2.54
CA ALA A 200 10.00 5.47 1.38
C ALA A 200 10.75 5.27 0.05
N ALA A 201 11.99 5.77 -0.06
CA ALA A 201 12.85 5.56 -1.23
C ALA A 201 13.20 4.07 -1.41
N GLY A 202 13.57 3.39 -0.32
CA GLY A 202 13.85 1.96 -0.34
C GLY A 202 12.64 1.13 -0.74
N LEU A 203 11.46 1.45 -0.20
CA LEU A 203 10.22 0.74 -0.53
C LEU A 203 9.79 0.99 -1.99
N ALA A 204 9.85 2.23 -2.46
CA ALA A 204 9.54 2.59 -3.84
C ALA A 204 10.47 1.88 -4.84
N GLY A 205 11.77 1.88 -4.57
CA GLY A 205 12.75 1.19 -5.42
C GLY A 205 12.51 -0.32 -5.45
N ALA A 206 12.30 -0.96 -4.30
CA ALA A 206 12.07 -2.39 -4.22
C ALA A 206 10.78 -2.84 -4.93
N THR A 207 9.68 -2.11 -4.74
CA THR A 207 8.40 -2.41 -5.41
C THR A 207 8.50 -2.20 -6.92
N MET A 208 9.16 -1.12 -7.36
CA MET A 208 9.38 -0.83 -8.77
C MET A 208 10.28 -1.88 -9.44
N GLY A 209 11.30 -2.41 -8.73
CA GLY A 209 12.17 -3.48 -9.23
C GLY A 209 11.44 -4.82 -9.38
N PHE A 210 10.45 -5.10 -8.54
CA PHE A 210 9.61 -6.28 -8.62
C PHE A 210 8.53 -6.19 -9.72
N LEU A 211 8.01 -5.00 -9.99
CA LEU A 211 6.87 -4.76 -10.86
C LEU A 211 6.98 -5.37 -12.27
N PRO A 212 8.14 -5.38 -12.97
CA PRO A 212 8.28 -6.00 -14.30
C PRO A 212 7.97 -7.51 -14.34
N PHE A 213 8.04 -8.19 -13.20
CA PHE A 213 7.72 -9.61 -13.10
C PHE A 213 6.28 -9.87 -12.62
N ASN A 214 5.67 -8.88 -12.00
CA ASN A 214 4.32 -8.96 -11.44
C ASN A 214 3.26 -8.28 -12.33
N PHE A 215 3.66 -7.34 -13.22
CA PHE A 215 2.74 -6.68 -14.14
C PHE A 215 2.17 -7.68 -15.17
N ASN A 216 0.92 -7.46 -15.59
CA ASN A 216 0.17 -8.37 -16.45
C ASN A 216 0.83 -8.62 -17.83
N PRO A 217 1.05 -9.88 -18.25
CA PRO A 217 0.77 -11.13 -17.50
C PRO A 217 1.85 -11.42 -16.46
N ALA A 218 1.43 -11.68 -15.21
CA ALA A 218 2.35 -11.90 -14.10
C ALA A 218 3.14 -13.21 -14.25
N LYS A 219 4.44 -13.15 -13.95
CA LYS A 219 5.35 -14.30 -13.90
C LYS A 219 5.52 -14.86 -12.47
N ILE A 220 5.20 -14.04 -11.48
CA ILE A 220 5.20 -14.34 -10.06
C ILE A 220 4.24 -13.37 -9.34
N PHE A 221 3.45 -13.88 -8.39
CA PHE A 221 2.65 -13.07 -7.49
C PHE A 221 3.46 -12.64 -6.27
N MET A 222 3.11 -11.48 -5.69
CA MET A 222 3.79 -11.04 -4.45
C MET A 222 3.41 -11.93 -3.27
N GLY A 223 2.21 -12.49 -3.27
CA GLY A 223 1.68 -13.32 -2.19
C GLY A 223 1.28 -12.52 -0.96
N GLU A 224 0.84 -13.21 0.07
CA GLU A 224 0.58 -12.61 1.38
C GLU A 224 1.86 -12.01 1.98
N THR A 225 3.00 -12.68 1.76
CA THR A 225 4.34 -12.19 2.09
C THR A 225 4.55 -10.76 1.58
N GLY A 226 4.18 -10.46 0.33
CA GLY A 226 4.38 -9.12 -0.23
C GLY A 226 3.30 -8.12 0.16
N SER A 227 2.03 -8.50 0.03
CA SER A 227 0.92 -7.57 0.27
C SER A 227 0.81 -7.12 1.73
N ALA A 228 1.00 -8.05 2.69
CA ALA A 228 1.02 -7.70 4.11
C ALA A 228 2.27 -6.88 4.48
N PHE A 229 3.45 -7.21 3.93
CA PHE A 229 4.66 -6.42 4.10
C PHE A 229 4.48 -4.98 3.61
N LEU A 230 3.97 -4.79 2.39
CA LEU A 230 3.75 -3.47 1.81
C LEU A 230 2.77 -2.64 2.64
N GLY A 231 1.64 -3.24 3.00
CA GLY A 231 0.62 -2.55 3.79
C GLY A 231 1.12 -2.16 5.18
N PHE A 232 1.79 -3.07 5.87
CA PHE A 232 2.38 -2.82 7.19
C PHE A 232 3.44 -1.73 7.15
N THR A 233 4.34 -1.80 6.17
CA THR A 233 5.43 -0.84 6.02
C THR A 233 4.90 0.54 5.62
N LEU A 234 3.99 0.63 4.64
CA LEU A 234 3.33 1.88 4.24
C LEU A 234 2.54 2.50 5.39
N GLY A 235 1.74 1.70 6.10
CA GLY A 235 0.98 2.16 7.26
C GLY A 235 1.89 2.74 8.35
N THR A 236 3.02 2.11 8.62
CA THR A 236 4.00 2.56 9.62
C THR A 236 4.76 3.81 9.16
N ILE A 237 5.28 3.82 7.92
CA ILE A 237 6.03 4.96 7.36
C ILE A 237 5.15 6.21 7.28
N SER A 238 3.89 6.05 6.94
CA SER A 238 2.93 7.16 6.82
C SER A 238 2.72 7.90 8.15
N ILE A 239 2.83 7.20 9.28
CA ILE A 239 2.79 7.81 10.61
C ILE A 239 4.14 8.46 10.94
N MET A 240 5.25 7.76 10.69
CA MET A 240 6.60 8.24 11.05
C MET A 240 6.94 9.59 10.41
N GLY A 241 6.52 9.79 9.15
CA GLY A 241 6.83 10.99 8.37
C GLY A 241 6.07 12.24 8.78
N LEU A 242 4.97 12.11 9.48
CA LEU A 242 4.03 13.20 9.70
C LEU A 242 3.89 13.65 11.16
N VAL A 243 4.37 12.83 12.10
CA VAL A 243 4.26 13.08 13.56
C VAL A 243 4.97 14.36 14.02
N LYS A 244 5.95 14.88 13.26
CA LYS A 244 6.63 16.14 13.62
C LYS A 244 5.93 17.41 13.12
N SER A 245 4.95 17.28 12.24
CA SER A 245 4.12 18.40 11.79
C SER A 245 2.93 18.55 12.72
N TYR A 246 2.95 19.50 13.63
CA TYR A 246 1.82 19.89 14.48
C TYR A 246 0.65 20.50 13.69
N THR A 247 0.48 20.14 12.42
CA THR A 247 -0.55 20.72 11.54
C THR A 247 -1.72 19.74 11.34
N ALA A 248 -2.93 20.29 11.13
CA ALA A 248 -4.15 19.54 10.80
C ALA A 248 -3.98 18.50 9.69
N ILE A 249 -2.96 18.67 8.92
CA ILE A 249 -2.63 17.96 7.68
C ILE A 249 -2.01 16.58 7.97
N ALA A 250 -1.47 16.36 9.18
CA ALA A 250 -0.66 15.18 9.48
C ALA A 250 -1.37 13.82 9.30
N ILE A 251 -2.69 13.72 9.52
CA ILE A 251 -3.45 12.48 9.31
C ILE A 251 -4.14 12.46 7.95
N ILE A 252 -4.55 13.65 7.46
CA ILE A 252 -5.28 13.75 6.19
C ILE A 252 -4.36 13.37 5.02
N VAL A 253 -3.08 13.74 5.07
CA VAL A 253 -2.12 13.43 4.00
C VAL A 253 -1.93 11.92 3.78
N PRO A 254 -1.63 11.09 4.80
CA PRO A 254 -1.59 9.64 4.62
C PRO A 254 -2.92 9.05 4.15
N LEU A 255 -4.03 9.58 4.68
CA LEU A 255 -5.36 9.12 4.30
C LEU A 255 -5.65 9.39 2.84
N VAL A 256 -5.15 10.50 2.28
CA VAL A 256 -5.28 10.83 0.86
C VAL A 256 -4.30 10.02 0.02
N VAL A 257 -3.01 9.96 0.40
CA VAL A 257 -1.98 9.21 -0.34
C VAL A 257 -2.31 7.72 -0.42
N LEU A 258 -2.83 7.14 0.66
CA LEU A 258 -3.28 5.75 0.73
C LEU A 258 -4.79 5.63 0.46
N GLY A 259 -5.40 6.65 -0.14
CA GLY A 259 -6.85 6.75 -0.29
C GLY A 259 -7.45 5.63 -1.12
N LEU A 260 -6.80 5.22 -2.22
CA LEU A 260 -7.32 4.15 -3.07
C LEU A 260 -7.57 2.85 -2.27
N PRO A 261 -6.57 2.23 -1.59
CA PRO A 261 -6.80 1.04 -0.80
C PRO A 261 -7.75 1.26 0.38
N ILE A 262 -7.70 2.43 1.04
CA ILE A 262 -8.56 2.74 2.18
C ILE A 262 -10.03 2.81 1.75
N PHE A 263 -10.34 3.60 0.71
CA PHE A 263 -11.72 3.78 0.26
C PHE A 263 -12.31 2.50 -0.33
N ASP A 264 -11.53 1.74 -1.12
CA ASP A 264 -11.99 0.47 -1.67
C ASP A 264 -12.36 -0.52 -0.56
N THR A 265 -11.50 -0.64 0.46
CA THR A 265 -11.73 -1.50 1.63
C THR A 265 -12.91 -1.02 2.49
N ALA A 266 -12.95 0.28 2.81
CA ALA A 266 -14.03 0.84 3.61
C ALA A 266 -15.39 0.65 2.93
N PHE A 267 -15.46 0.91 1.62
CA PHE A 267 -16.68 0.72 0.84
C PHE A 267 -17.13 -0.76 0.81
N ALA A 268 -16.17 -1.68 0.69
CA ALA A 268 -16.45 -3.12 0.74
C ALA A 268 -17.02 -3.54 2.11
N ILE A 269 -16.43 -3.03 3.20
CA ILE A 269 -16.90 -3.32 4.57
C ILE A 269 -18.30 -2.75 4.79
N ILE A 270 -18.53 -1.47 4.46
CA ILE A 270 -19.82 -0.80 4.62
C ILE A 270 -20.91 -1.56 3.85
N ARG A 271 -20.66 -1.91 2.59
CA ARG A 271 -21.62 -2.68 1.77
C ARG A 271 -21.95 -4.03 2.39
N ARG A 272 -20.96 -4.78 2.90
CA ARG A 272 -21.20 -6.08 3.56
C ARG A 272 -22.05 -5.92 4.81
N VAL A 273 -21.75 -4.96 5.66
CA VAL A 273 -22.51 -4.68 6.88
C VAL A 273 -23.94 -4.28 6.55
N LEU A 274 -24.15 -3.38 5.60
CA LEU A 274 -25.50 -2.98 5.15
C LEU A 274 -26.29 -4.14 4.53
N SER A 275 -25.61 -5.13 3.94
CA SER A 275 -26.22 -6.35 3.38
C SER A 275 -26.37 -7.48 4.42
N GLY A 276 -26.12 -7.25 5.71
CA GLY A 276 -26.20 -8.24 6.77
C GLY A 276 -25.14 -9.35 6.70
N LYS A 277 -24.04 -9.13 5.96
CA LYS A 277 -22.94 -10.09 5.78
C LYS A 277 -21.78 -9.77 6.73
N SER A 278 -20.99 -10.80 7.05
CA SER A 278 -19.77 -10.60 7.84
C SER A 278 -18.76 -9.71 7.10
N PRO A 279 -18.12 -8.73 7.76
CA PRO A 279 -17.04 -7.92 7.18
C PRO A 279 -15.87 -8.75 6.63
N MET A 280 -15.66 -9.95 7.17
CA MET A 280 -14.58 -10.86 6.77
C MET A 280 -14.95 -11.80 5.61
N GLN A 281 -16.17 -11.74 5.11
CA GLN A 281 -16.60 -12.60 4.00
C GLN A 281 -15.95 -12.12 2.70
N ALA A 282 -15.46 -13.08 1.90
CA ALA A 282 -14.94 -12.77 0.56
C ALA A 282 -16.00 -12.08 -0.32
N ASP A 283 -15.60 -11.03 -1.05
CA ASP A 283 -16.49 -10.20 -1.84
C ASP A 283 -15.87 -9.87 -3.21
N ARG A 284 -16.66 -9.84 -4.26
CA ARG A 284 -16.27 -9.40 -5.61
C ARG A 284 -16.56 -7.91 -5.87
N GLY A 285 -17.07 -7.18 -4.91
CA GLY A 285 -17.46 -5.78 -5.09
C GLY A 285 -16.32 -4.76 -4.98
N HIS A 286 -15.06 -5.18 -4.91
CA HIS A 286 -13.91 -4.28 -4.97
C HIS A 286 -13.82 -3.54 -6.30
N LEU A 287 -13.28 -2.33 -6.31
CA LEU A 287 -13.23 -1.46 -7.47
C LEU A 287 -12.56 -2.13 -8.68
N HIS A 288 -11.48 -2.87 -8.46
CA HIS A 288 -10.78 -3.58 -9.51
C HIS A 288 -11.63 -4.67 -10.17
N HIS A 289 -12.45 -5.42 -9.41
CA HIS A 289 -13.39 -6.39 -9.98
C HIS A 289 -14.48 -5.70 -10.78
N ARG A 290 -15.02 -4.59 -10.27
CA ARG A 290 -16.07 -3.84 -10.98
C ARG A 290 -15.58 -3.28 -12.33
N LEU A 291 -14.34 -2.83 -12.42
CA LEU A 291 -13.75 -2.37 -13.68
C LEU A 291 -13.61 -3.51 -14.69
N VAL A 292 -13.16 -4.69 -14.25
CA VAL A 292 -13.08 -5.88 -15.12
C VAL A 292 -14.47 -6.37 -15.51
N ASP A 293 -15.41 -6.40 -14.57
CA ASP A 293 -16.81 -6.84 -14.84
C ASP A 293 -17.56 -5.84 -15.75
N SER A 294 -17.09 -4.58 -15.88
CA SER A 294 -17.58 -3.60 -16.86
C SER A 294 -16.98 -3.74 -18.26
N GLY A 295 -16.20 -4.82 -18.53
CA GLY A 295 -15.65 -5.11 -19.86
C GLY A 295 -14.21 -4.64 -20.07
N LEU A 296 -13.59 -3.93 -19.10
CA LEU A 296 -12.20 -3.48 -19.23
C LEU A 296 -11.24 -4.66 -19.08
N SER A 297 -10.17 -4.65 -19.87
CA SER A 297 -9.08 -5.60 -19.68
C SER A 297 -8.39 -5.38 -18.33
N GLN A 298 -7.75 -6.44 -17.78
CA GLN A 298 -6.99 -6.35 -16.55
C GLN A 298 -5.94 -5.22 -16.58
N LYS A 299 -5.23 -5.06 -17.70
CA LYS A 299 -4.25 -3.99 -17.91
C LYS A 299 -4.88 -2.59 -17.82
N GLN A 300 -6.01 -2.38 -18.48
CA GLN A 300 -6.72 -1.09 -18.46
C GLN A 300 -7.20 -0.76 -17.05
N SER A 301 -7.80 -1.74 -16.36
CA SER A 301 -8.26 -1.57 -14.98
C SER A 301 -7.12 -1.17 -14.04
N VAL A 302 -5.97 -1.82 -14.14
CA VAL A 302 -4.78 -1.51 -13.33
C VAL A 302 -4.23 -0.11 -13.64
N ILE A 303 -4.14 0.28 -14.91
CA ILE A 303 -3.67 1.61 -15.30
C ILE A 303 -4.61 2.71 -14.78
N ILE A 304 -5.93 2.53 -14.85
CA ILE A 304 -6.90 3.47 -14.28
C ILE A 304 -6.68 3.64 -12.78
N LEU A 305 -6.48 2.54 -12.05
CA LEU A 305 -6.23 2.58 -10.61
C LEU A 305 -4.89 3.23 -10.25
N TYR A 306 -3.86 3.07 -11.09
CA TYR A 306 -2.59 3.79 -10.96
C TYR A 306 -2.78 5.30 -11.13
N ILE A 307 -3.56 5.72 -12.14
CA ILE A 307 -3.86 7.14 -12.39
C ILE A 307 -4.58 7.72 -11.17
N ILE A 308 -5.60 7.04 -10.65
CA ILE A 308 -6.33 7.47 -9.45
C ILE A 308 -5.37 7.59 -8.26
N SER A 309 -4.52 6.57 -8.03
CA SER A 309 -3.53 6.60 -6.95
C SER A 309 -2.52 7.75 -7.10
N ALA A 310 -2.06 8.02 -8.32
CA ALA A 310 -1.15 9.13 -8.62
C ALA A 310 -1.80 10.49 -8.35
N PHE A 311 -3.07 10.68 -8.76
CA PHE A 311 -3.82 11.89 -8.44
C PHE A 311 -4.01 12.10 -6.94
N LEU A 312 -4.31 11.03 -6.19
CA LEU A 312 -4.40 11.09 -4.73
C LEU A 312 -3.04 11.40 -4.10
N GLY A 313 -1.95 10.82 -4.62
CA GLY A 313 -0.60 11.15 -4.18
C GLY A 313 -0.24 12.62 -4.40
N LEU A 314 -0.51 13.15 -5.59
CA LEU A 314 -0.34 14.57 -5.91
C LEU A 314 -1.21 15.47 -5.02
N ALA A 315 -2.45 15.07 -4.74
CA ALA A 315 -3.33 15.77 -3.82
C ALA A 315 -2.73 15.87 -2.41
N GLY A 316 -2.13 14.77 -1.92
CA GLY A 316 -1.43 14.75 -0.64
C GLY A 316 -0.25 15.73 -0.60
N ILE A 317 0.53 15.83 -1.69
CA ILE A 317 1.66 16.77 -1.80
C ILE A 317 1.16 18.22 -1.81
N VAL A 318 0.14 18.53 -2.63
CA VAL A 318 -0.45 19.88 -2.73
C VAL A 318 -1.07 20.32 -1.40
N LEU A 319 -1.64 19.39 -0.64
CA LEU A 319 -2.23 19.67 0.66
C LEU A 319 -1.21 20.27 1.65
N ILE A 320 0.03 19.77 1.62
CA ILE A 320 1.09 20.26 2.51
C ILE A 320 1.53 21.70 2.15
N GLU A 321 1.57 22.01 0.86
CA GLU A 321 2.13 23.26 0.36
C GLU A 321 1.17 24.46 0.45
N THR A 322 -0.12 24.22 0.26
CA THR A 322 -1.06 25.30 -0.10
C THR A 322 -2.25 25.49 0.84
N GLY A 323 -2.41 24.63 1.83
CA GLY A 323 -3.51 24.69 2.79
C GLY A 323 -4.86 24.17 2.25
N ILE A 324 -5.85 24.24 3.15
CA ILE A 324 -7.12 23.51 3.03
C ILE A 324 -7.98 23.88 1.82
N TRP A 325 -7.94 25.14 1.35
CA TRP A 325 -8.80 25.62 0.27
C TRP A 325 -8.45 25.04 -1.10
N LYS A 326 -7.17 24.99 -1.45
CA LYS A 326 -6.73 24.38 -2.72
C LYS A 326 -6.89 22.86 -2.69
N PHE A 327 -6.71 22.25 -1.52
CA PHE A 327 -7.03 20.85 -1.31
C PHE A 327 -8.52 20.56 -1.52
N THR A 328 -9.41 21.37 -0.98
CA THR A 328 -10.86 21.18 -1.17
C THR A 328 -11.24 21.25 -2.65
N ILE A 329 -10.69 22.20 -3.40
CA ILE A 329 -10.90 22.31 -4.85
C ILE A 329 -10.38 21.06 -5.57
N LEU A 330 -9.19 20.58 -5.21
CA LEU A 330 -8.60 19.39 -5.82
C LEU A 330 -9.43 18.12 -5.54
N ILE A 331 -9.90 17.92 -4.30
CA ILE A 331 -10.79 16.81 -3.95
C ILE A 331 -12.11 16.89 -4.72
N ILE A 332 -12.70 18.08 -4.83
CA ILE A 332 -13.92 18.27 -5.63
C ILE A 332 -13.66 17.88 -7.09
N MET A 333 -12.53 18.30 -7.68
CA MET A 333 -12.16 17.90 -9.05
C MET A 333 -11.98 16.39 -9.19
N ILE A 334 -11.32 15.73 -8.22
CA ILE A 334 -11.15 14.26 -8.21
C ILE A 334 -12.52 13.58 -8.12
N VAL A 335 -13.39 14.03 -7.23
CA VAL A 335 -14.75 13.47 -7.09
C VAL A 335 -15.55 13.64 -8.37
N ILE A 336 -15.51 14.83 -8.99
CA ILE A 336 -16.18 15.09 -10.28
C ILE A 336 -15.61 14.16 -11.36
N PHE A 337 -14.29 14.00 -11.45
CA PHE A 337 -13.64 13.12 -12.41
C PHE A 337 -14.06 11.65 -12.23
N ILE A 338 -14.10 11.17 -10.98
CA ILE A 338 -14.55 9.80 -10.66
C ILE A 338 -16.03 9.62 -11.01
N LEU A 339 -16.88 10.58 -10.68
CA LEU A 339 -18.32 10.53 -10.99
C LEU A 339 -18.57 10.61 -12.50
N ALA A 340 -17.87 11.45 -13.23
CA ALA A 340 -17.96 11.55 -14.67
C ALA A 340 -17.49 10.26 -15.35
N GLY A 341 -16.35 9.71 -14.92
CA GLY A 341 -15.83 8.43 -15.41
C GLY A 341 -16.78 7.26 -15.11
N SER A 342 -17.38 7.23 -13.93
CA SER A 342 -18.35 6.16 -13.57
C SER A 342 -19.62 6.24 -14.39
N ARG A 343 -20.13 7.43 -14.71
CA ARG A 343 -21.29 7.61 -15.61
C ARG A 343 -20.98 7.14 -17.02
N SER A 344 -19.87 7.57 -17.59
CA SER A 344 -19.45 7.15 -18.94
C SER A 344 -19.30 5.62 -19.06
N MET A 345 -18.82 4.95 -18.00
CA MET A 345 -18.72 3.49 -17.96
C MET A 345 -20.10 2.80 -17.86
N VAL A 346 -21.04 3.40 -17.13
CA VAL A 346 -22.41 2.89 -17.02
C VAL A 346 -23.14 3.03 -18.35
N ASP A 347 -22.97 4.15 -19.05
CA ASP A 347 -23.60 4.42 -20.34
C ASP A 347 -23.05 3.44 -21.41
N MET A 348 -21.73 3.21 -21.47
CA MET A 348 -21.14 2.21 -22.38
C MET A 348 -21.64 0.78 -22.10
N ALA A 349 -21.80 0.40 -20.83
CA ALA A 349 -22.31 -0.92 -20.46
C ALA A 349 -23.82 -1.10 -20.78
N HIS A 350 -24.59 -0.02 -20.87
CA HIS A 350 -25.97 -0.05 -21.33
C HIS A 350 -26.06 -0.18 -22.86
N GLU A 351 -25.23 0.54 -23.62
CA GLU A 351 -25.18 0.46 -25.08
C GLU A 351 -24.75 -0.94 -25.56
N GLU A 352 -23.79 -1.58 -24.88
CA GLU A 352 -23.34 -2.94 -25.19
C GLU A 352 -24.46 -4.00 -24.97
N LYS A 353 -25.24 -3.84 -23.90
CA LYS A 353 -26.38 -4.74 -23.64
C LYS A 353 -27.55 -4.56 -24.63
N GLU A 354 -27.79 -3.36 -25.09
CA GLU A 354 -28.81 -3.09 -26.11
C GLU A 354 -28.36 -3.60 -27.48
N GLY A 355 -27.07 -3.49 -27.83
CA GLY A 355 -26.50 -4.06 -29.05
C GLY A 355 -26.61 -5.59 -29.10
N ASP A 356 -26.24 -6.26 -27.99
CA ASP A 356 -26.30 -7.74 -27.89
C ASP A 356 -27.75 -8.31 -27.94
N ASN A 357 -28.75 -7.53 -27.49
CA ASN A 357 -30.17 -7.89 -27.58
C ASN A 357 -30.75 -7.67 -28.99
N ASN A 358 -30.21 -6.71 -29.74
CA ASN A 358 -30.65 -6.47 -31.14
C ASN A 358 -30.01 -7.45 -32.13
N GLU A 359 -28.88 -8.06 -31.84
CA GLU A 359 -28.31 -9.15 -32.67
C GLU A 359 -28.93 -10.53 -32.40
N LYS A 360 -29.67 -10.71 -31.30
CA LYS A 360 -30.33 -11.97 -30.95
C LYS A 360 -31.80 -12.04 -31.37
N ASN A 361 -32.37 -10.96 -31.91
CA ASN A 361 -33.72 -10.89 -32.52
C ASN A 361 -33.63 -10.75 -34.03
#